data_8f5f237b31a8b001b50d1f407e05a66f
#
_entry.id   8f5f237b31a8b001b50d1f407e05a66f
#
_cell.length_a   1.000
_cell.length_b   1.000
_cell.length_c   1.000
_cell.angle_alpha   90.00
_cell.angle_beta   90.00
_cell.angle_gamma   90.00
#
_symmetry.space_group_name_H-M   'P 1'
#
loop_
_entity.id
_entity.type
_entity.pdbx_description
1 polymer ?
#
loop_
_entity_poly.entity_id
_entity_poly.type
_entity_poly.pdbx_seq_one_letter_code
_entity_poly.pdbx_strand_id
1 'polypeptide(L)'
;MIIIDNIFPEKPEFTPSDVEFHRLHSVHQNSAICKELLSWASFYYSLDNCTEYELWHGSSTSDAALHEHIDKDEKHFAKTGEFIHPICSIVYYLEVKDLVGGELVSPGNWSVVPKTNRTVIFGPGVSHKVEPF
;
A
#
# COMPACT_ATOMS: atom_id res chain seq x y z
N MET A 1 -3.77 -12.68 -1.67
CA MET A 1 -4.13 -11.45 -0.93
C MET A 1 -4.24 -11.78 0.55
N ILE A 2 -3.66 -10.95 1.37
CA ILE A 2 -3.54 -11.15 2.82
C ILE A 2 -4.13 -9.95 3.52
N ILE A 3 -4.98 -10.17 4.52
CA ILE A 3 -5.56 -9.12 5.35
C ILE A 3 -5.08 -9.33 6.79
N ILE A 4 -4.58 -8.27 7.40
CA ILE A 4 -4.14 -8.26 8.79
C ILE A 4 -4.79 -7.07 9.48
N ASP A 5 -5.59 -7.35 10.52
CA ASP A 5 -6.25 -6.32 11.31
C ASP A 5 -5.47 -6.03 12.60
N ASN A 6 -5.57 -4.79 13.05
CA ASN A 6 -5.03 -4.34 14.33
C ASN A 6 -3.51 -4.59 14.47
N ILE A 7 -2.76 -4.31 13.42
CA ILE A 7 -1.30 -4.55 13.43
C ILE A 7 -0.54 -3.59 14.36
N PHE A 8 -1.10 -2.42 14.63
CA PHE A 8 -0.57 -1.49 15.62
C PHE A 8 -1.46 -1.48 16.86
N PRO A 9 -0.91 -1.61 18.07
CA PRO A 9 -1.71 -1.55 19.32
C PRO A 9 -2.30 -0.15 19.55
N GLU A 10 -1.63 0.90 19.06
CA GLU A 10 -2.09 2.29 19.10
C GLU A 10 -1.93 2.89 17.70
N LYS A 11 -2.74 3.92 17.41
CA LYS A 11 -2.65 4.65 16.13
C LYS A 11 -1.23 5.20 15.95
N PRO A 12 -0.48 4.76 14.91
CA PRO A 12 0.85 5.26 14.67
C PRO A 12 0.82 6.71 14.19
N GLU A 13 1.88 7.46 14.49
CA GLU A 13 2.09 8.78 13.91
C GLU A 13 2.54 8.65 12.46
N PHE A 14 1.92 9.42 11.60
CA PHE A 14 2.24 9.48 10.19
C PHE A 14 2.32 10.93 9.73
N THR A 15 3.40 11.28 9.05
CA THR A 15 3.56 12.59 8.43
C THR A 15 3.28 12.49 6.93
N PRO A 16 2.18 13.11 6.45
CA PRO A 16 1.88 13.11 5.03
C PRO A 16 2.97 13.79 4.20
N SER A 17 3.26 13.23 3.05
CA SER A 17 4.15 13.80 2.06
C SER A 17 3.72 13.35 0.67
N ASP A 18 4.34 13.92 -0.35
CA ASP A 18 4.22 13.40 -1.71
C ASP A 18 4.83 11.99 -1.82
N VAL A 19 4.78 11.41 -3.01
CA VAL A 19 5.42 10.13 -3.28
C VAL A 19 6.90 10.18 -2.91
N GLU A 20 7.34 9.26 -2.09
CA GLU A 20 8.70 9.14 -1.61
C GLU A 20 9.31 7.81 -2.01
N PHE A 21 10.59 7.82 -2.34
CA PHE A 21 11.38 6.63 -2.65
C PHE A 21 12.43 6.45 -1.56
N HIS A 22 12.39 5.30 -0.88
CA HIS A 22 13.29 5.01 0.22
C HIS A 22 14.06 3.72 0.00
N ARG A 23 15.32 3.69 0.43
CA ARG A 23 16.04 2.44 0.58
C ARG A 23 15.41 1.62 1.72
N LEU A 24 15.43 0.31 1.59
CA LEU A 24 14.71 -0.59 2.49
C LEU A 24 15.02 -0.37 3.98
N HIS A 25 16.24 0.00 4.32
CA HIS A 25 16.67 0.23 5.69
C HIS A 25 16.97 1.69 6.01
N SER A 26 16.51 2.63 5.18
CA SER A 26 16.73 4.04 5.44
C SER A 26 15.92 4.52 6.65
N VAL A 27 16.45 5.52 7.33
CA VAL A 27 15.74 6.19 8.43
C VAL A 27 15.08 7.45 7.88
N HIS A 28 13.77 7.52 7.99
CA HIS A 28 12.95 8.68 7.61
C HIS A 28 11.80 8.83 8.61
N GLN A 29 11.04 9.92 8.49
CA GLN A 29 10.00 10.27 9.47
C GLN A 29 8.91 9.19 9.66
N ASN A 30 8.61 8.40 8.63
CA ASN A 30 7.63 7.32 8.67
C ASN A 30 8.24 5.92 8.85
N SER A 31 9.51 5.84 9.24
CA SER A 31 10.26 4.57 9.33
C SER A 31 9.62 3.54 10.25
N ALA A 32 9.05 3.97 11.37
CA ALA A 32 8.42 3.03 12.32
C ALA A 32 7.25 2.29 11.69
N ILE A 33 6.37 3.00 10.97
CA ILE A 33 5.25 2.40 10.25
C ILE A 33 5.77 1.49 9.12
N CYS A 34 6.67 2.02 8.30
CA CYS A 34 7.18 1.29 7.14
C CYS A 34 7.92 0.01 7.53
N LYS A 35 8.71 0.05 8.59
CA LYS A 35 9.41 -1.14 9.12
C LYS A 35 8.45 -2.22 9.58
N GLU A 36 7.38 -1.85 10.27
CA GLU A 36 6.34 -2.80 10.70
C GLU A 36 5.62 -3.41 9.50
N LEU A 37 5.19 -2.60 8.53
CA LEU A 37 4.53 -3.09 7.33
C LEU A 37 5.44 -4.01 6.50
N LEU A 38 6.70 -3.65 6.33
CA LEU A 38 7.69 -4.47 5.63
C LEU A 38 8.00 -5.77 6.38
N SER A 39 8.03 -5.75 7.70
CA SER A 39 8.18 -6.94 8.53
C SER A 39 7.04 -7.93 8.28
N TRP A 40 5.79 -7.46 8.27
CA TRP A 40 4.64 -8.30 7.94
C TRP A 40 4.70 -8.83 6.50
N ALA A 41 5.05 -8.00 5.54
CA ALA A 41 5.19 -8.42 4.15
C ALA A 41 6.24 -9.52 3.98
N SER A 42 7.32 -9.49 4.75
CA SER A 42 8.41 -10.46 4.70
C SER A 42 8.00 -11.89 5.09
N PHE A 43 6.90 -12.07 5.80
CA PHE A 43 6.33 -13.40 6.09
C PHE A 43 5.72 -14.07 4.85
N TYR A 44 5.33 -13.29 3.86
CA TYR A 44 4.55 -13.77 2.70
C TYR A 44 5.32 -13.64 1.40
N TYR A 45 6.25 -12.71 1.30
CA TYR A 45 7.06 -12.42 0.13
C TYR A 45 8.53 -12.30 0.52
N SER A 46 9.42 -12.88 -0.29
CA SER A 46 10.85 -12.67 -0.08
C SER A 46 11.24 -11.26 -0.48
N LEU A 47 11.76 -10.50 0.47
CA LEU A 47 12.29 -9.15 0.24
C LEU A 47 13.81 -9.13 0.06
N ASP A 48 14.45 -10.29 -0.09
CA ASP A 48 15.92 -10.42 -0.14
C ASP A 48 16.55 -9.65 -1.30
N ASN A 49 15.83 -9.56 -2.43
CA ASN A 49 16.27 -8.80 -3.60
C ASN A 49 15.66 -7.40 -3.70
N CYS A 50 14.89 -6.99 -2.69
CA CYS A 50 14.39 -5.64 -2.59
C CYS A 50 15.46 -4.69 -2.07
N THR A 51 15.64 -3.57 -2.74
CA THR A 51 16.55 -2.51 -2.32
C THR A 51 15.84 -1.24 -1.89
N GLU A 52 14.67 -0.99 -2.48
CA GLU A 52 13.91 0.24 -2.27
C GLU A 52 12.41 -0.07 -2.17
N TYR A 53 11.65 0.90 -1.63
CA TYR A 53 10.20 0.92 -1.70
C TYR A 53 9.71 2.33 -2.02
N GLU A 54 8.53 2.40 -2.60
CA GLU A 54 7.80 3.63 -2.81
C GLU A 54 6.76 3.79 -1.71
N LEU A 55 6.65 4.99 -1.16
CA LEU A 55 5.66 5.34 -0.16
C LEU A 55 4.68 6.33 -0.75
N TRP A 56 3.42 5.96 -0.77
CA TRP A 56 2.32 6.79 -1.24
C TRP A 56 1.41 7.14 -0.06
N HIS A 57 0.96 8.36 -0.05
CA HIS A 57 -0.05 8.80 0.90
C HIS A 57 -1.30 9.25 0.14
N GLY A 58 -2.45 8.75 0.57
CA GLY A 58 -3.74 9.18 0.06
C GLY A 58 -4.65 9.61 1.21
N SER A 59 -5.32 10.74 1.04
CA SER A 59 -6.39 11.18 1.93
C SER A 59 -7.54 11.68 1.08
N SER A 60 -8.75 11.19 1.37
CA SER A 60 -9.94 11.56 0.63
C SER A 60 -11.13 11.71 1.54
N THR A 61 -12.01 12.63 1.22
CA THR A 61 -13.19 12.96 2.03
C THR A 61 -14.49 12.53 1.40
N SER A 62 -14.60 12.42 0.07
CA SER A 62 -15.81 11.94 -0.61
C SER A 62 -15.58 11.82 -2.11
N ASP A 63 -16.42 11.03 -2.77
CA ASP A 63 -16.48 10.88 -4.24
C ASP A 63 -15.13 10.54 -4.89
N ALA A 64 -14.21 9.99 -4.12
CA ALA A 64 -12.94 9.53 -4.62
C ALA A 64 -13.07 8.11 -5.16
N ALA A 65 -12.28 7.82 -6.15
CA ALA A 65 -12.10 6.49 -6.70
C ALA A 65 -10.70 6.39 -7.27
N LEU A 66 -10.18 5.19 -7.34
CA LEU A 66 -8.94 4.91 -8.04
C LEU A 66 -9.25 3.95 -9.17
N HIS A 67 -8.96 4.35 -10.41
CA HIS A 67 -9.19 3.53 -11.58
C HIS A 67 -8.40 2.22 -11.51
N GLU A 68 -8.94 1.21 -12.17
CA GLU A 68 -8.28 -0.09 -12.28
C GLU A 68 -6.89 0.05 -12.91
N HIS A 69 -5.91 -0.50 -12.23
CA HIS A 69 -4.51 -0.46 -12.64
C HIS A 69 -3.72 -1.64 -12.05
N ILE A 70 -2.51 -1.79 -12.53
CA ILE A 70 -1.51 -2.70 -11.98
C ILE A 70 -0.35 -1.84 -11.49
N ASP A 71 0.11 -2.07 -10.28
CA ASP A 71 1.25 -1.34 -9.72
C ASP A 71 2.52 -1.64 -10.51
N LYS A 72 3.36 -0.62 -10.65
CA LYS A 72 4.67 -0.71 -11.29
C LYS A 72 5.73 -0.01 -10.45
N ASP A 73 6.99 -0.34 -10.71
CA ASP A 73 8.11 0.42 -10.18
C ASP A 73 8.17 1.78 -10.90
N GLU A 74 7.63 2.81 -10.26
CA GLU A 74 7.53 4.16 -10.84
C GLU A 74 8.88 4.79 -11.09
N LYS A 75 9.85 4.58 -10.19
CA LYS A 75 11.19 5.12 -10.34
C LYS A 75 11.92 4.49 -11.53
N HIS A 76 11.84 3.19 -11.67
CA HIS A 76 12.42 2.46 -12.80
C HIS A 76 11.73 2.85 -14.12
N PHE A 77 10.40 2.93 -14.12
CA PHE A 77 9.63 3.35 -15.30
C PHE A 77 9.98 4.77 -15.76
N ALA A 78 10.08 5.72 -14.82
CA ALA A 78 10.48 7.10 -15.13
C ALA A 78 11.88 7.18 -15.73
N LYS A 79 12.79 6.31 -15.32
CA LYS A 79 14.17 6.27 -15.77
C LYS A 79 14.39 5.56 -17.10
N THR A 80 13.67 4.46 -17.34
CA THR A 80 13.93 3.54 -18.45
C THR A 80 12.77 3.35 -19.42
N GLY A 81 11.53 3.71 -19.02
CA GLY A 81 10.31 3.38 -19.74
C GLY A 81 9.91 1.91 -19.67
N GLU A 82 10.63 1.10 -18.90
CA GLU A 82 10.35 -0.32 -18.72
C GLU A 82 9.36 -0.54 -17.58
N PHE A 83 8.34 -1.36 -17.81
CA PHE A 83 7.34 -1.73 -16.82
C PHE A 83 7.82 -2.95 -16.02
N ILE A 84 8.09 -2.74 -14.73
CA ILE A 84 8.46 -3.79 -13.79
C ILE A 84 7.47 -3.79 -12.63
N HIS A 85 6.95 -4.97 -12.26
CA HIS A 85 6.09 -5.12 -11.10
C HIS A 85 6.89 -5.03 -9.80
N PRO A 86 6.36 -4.35 -8.76
CA PRO A 86 6.92 -4.47 -7.42
C PRO A 86 6.79 -5.92 -6.92
N ILE A 87 7.60 -6.30 -5.94
CA ILE A 87 7.54 -7.65 -5.35
C ILE A 87 6.20 -7.87 -4.64
N CYS A 88 5.72 -6.86 -3.95
CA CYS A 88 4.39 -6.83 -3.36
C CYS A 88 3.92 -5.39 -3.21
N SER A 89 2.63 -5.25 -3.01
CA SER A 89 1.98 -3.98 -2.66
C SER A 89 1.36 -4.10 -1.28
N ILE A 90 1.45 -3.03 -0.50
CA ILE A 90 0.92 -2.95 0.85
C ILE A 90 0.01 -1.74 0.93
N VAL A 91 -1.23 -1.96 1.32
CA VAL A 91 -2.19 -0.90 1.63
C VAL A 91 -2.45 -0.91 3.13
N TYR A 92 -2.23 0.21 3.78
CA TYR A 92 -2.51 0.38 5.20
C TYR A 92 -3.53 1.49 5.42
N TYR A 93 -4.62 1.15 6.08
CA TYR A 93 -5.67 2.11 6.42
C TYR A 93 -5.42 2.71 7.81
N LEU A 94 -4.83 3.88 7.84
CA LEU A 94 -4.50 4.59 9.07
C LEU A 94 -5.76 4.99 9.84
N GLU A 95 -6.74 5.55 9.14
CA GLU A 95 -8.00 5.99 9.70
C GLU A 95 -9.12 5.91 8.67
N VAL A 96 -10.23 5.29 9.06
CA VAL A 96 -11.45 5.19 8.27
C VAL A 96 -12.60 5.63 9.16
N LYS A 97 -13.34 6.67 8.75
CA LYS A 97 -14.48 7.21 9.47
C LYS A 97 -15.68 7.37 8.54
N ASP A 98 -16.84 6.90 8.99
CA ASP A 98 -18.13 7.11 8.34
C ASP A 98 -18.13 6.82 6.83
N LEU A 99 -17.35 5.81 6.44
CA LEU A 99 -17.13 5.45 5.04
C LEU A 99 -18.22 4.49 4.55
N VAL A 100 -18.80 4.81 3.40
CA VAL A 100 -19.68 3.92 2.63
C VAL A 100 -19.05 3.77 1.23
N GLY A 101 -18.76 2.53 0.83
CA GLY A 101 -18.00 2.28 -0.38
C GLY A 101 -16.49 2.27 -0.12
N GLY A 102 -15.71 2.56 -1.13
CA GLY A 102 -14.26 2.64 -1.03
C GLY A 102 -13.54 1.30 -0.95
N GLU A 103 -14.23 0.20 -1.27
CA GLU A 103 -13.62 -1.13 -1.29
C GLU A 103 -12.43 -1.17 -2.23
N LEU A 104 -11.36 -1.80 -1.76
CA LEU A 104 -10.23 -2.19 -2.60
C LEU A 104 -10.60 -3.49 -3.30
N VAL A 105 -10.66 -3.46 -4.61
CA VAL A 105 -11.18 -4.57 -5.41
C VAL A 105 -10.18 -5.02 -6.45
N SER A 106 -9.93 -6.31 -6.53
CA SER A 106 -9.34 -6.96 -7.69
C SER A 106 -10.47 -7.67 -8.44
N PRO A 107 -10.92 -7.14 -9.61
CA PRO A 107 -12.11 -7.65 -10.27
C PRO A 107 -12.04 -9.16 -10.57
N GLY A 108 -13.08 -9.88 -10.18
CA GLY A 108 -13.15 -11.33 -10.34
C GLY A 108 -12.33 -12.15 -9.34
N ASN A 109 -11.56 -11.51 -8.47
CA ASN A 109 -10.69 -12.18 -7.50
C ASN A 109 -11.10 -11.94 -6.05
N TRP A 110 -11.08 -10.69 -5.60
CA TRP A 110 -11.35 -10.36 -4.20
C TRP A 110 -11.81 -8.90 -4.04
N SER A 111 -12.42 -8.63 -2.89
CA SER A 111 -12.83 -7.30 -2.47
C SER A 111 -12.53 -7.14 -0.97
N VAL A 112 -12.01 -6.00 -0.58
CA VAL A 112 -11.68 -5.68 0.81
C VAL A 112 -12.33 -4.39 1.23
N VAL A 113 -13.11 -4.46 2.31
CA VAL A 113 -13.72 -3.27 2.93
C VAL A 113 -12.64 -2.53 3.72
N PRO A 114 -12.49 -1.21 3.53
CA PRO A 114 -11.61 -0.39 4.34
C PRO A 114 -11.97 -0.45 5.83
N LYS A 115 -10.96 -0.51 6.68
CA LYS A 115 -11.12 -0.51 8.13
C LYS A 115 -9.89 0.09 8.78
N THR A 116 -10.08 0.95 9.77
CA THR A 116 -8.96 1.52 10.53
C THR A 116 -8.03 0.43 11.05
N ASN A 117 -6.74 0.63 10.91
CA ASN A 117 -5.67 -0.28 11.35
C ASN A 117 -5.68 -1.64 10.65
N ARG A 118 -6.19 -1.68 9.43
CA ARG A 118 -6.15 -2.85 8.54
C ARG A 118 -5.04 -2.70 7.52
N THR A 119 -4.32 -3.78 7.31
CA THR A 119 -3.32 -3.91 6.26
C THR A 119 -3.76 -4.95 5.24
N VAL A 120 -3.59 -4.63 3.96
CA VAL A 120 -3.79 -5.55 2.85
C VAL A 120 -2.48 -5.70 2.11
N ILE A 121 -2.05 -6.93 1.86
CA ILE A 121 -0.81 -7.24 1.15
C ILE A 121 -1.18 -8.13 -0.04
N PHE A 122 -0.71 -7.77 -1.22
CA PHE A 122 -0.91 -8.55 -2.42
C PHE A 122 0.32 -8.55 -3.33
N GLY A 123 0.41 -9.56 -4.17
CA GLY A 123 1.57 -9.82 -5.00
C GLY A 123 1.67 -8.97 -6.26
N PRO A 124 2.71 -9.20 -7.06
CA PRO A 124 2.94 -8.49 -8.31
C PRO A 124 1.88 -8.81 -9.36
N GLY A 125 1.63 -7.87 -10.25
CA GLY A 125 0.76 -8.09 -11.42
C GLY A 125 -0.73 -8.17 -11.13
N VAL A 126 -1.17 -7.81 -9.93
CA VAL A 126 -2.58 -7.83 -9.54
C VAL A 126 -3.27 -6.56 -10.00
N SER A 127 -4.23 -6.68 -10.91
CA SER A 127 -5.10 -5.57 -11.30
C SER A 127 -6.07 -5.26 -10.16
N HIS A 128 -6.14 -4.00 -9.76
CA HIS A 128 -6.98 -3.56 -8.66
C HIS A 128 -7.48 -2.13 -8.84
N LYS A 129 -8.51 -1.78 -8.09
CA LYS A 129 -9.12 -0.46 -8.06
C LYS A 129 -9.67 -0.14 -6.69
N VAL A 130 -10.02 1.12 -6.47
CA VAL A 130 -10.82 1.57 -5.32
C VAL A 130 -12.18 2.02 -5.82
N GLU A 131 -13.24 1.42 -5.29
CA GLU A 131 -14.60 1.81 -5.63
C GLU A 131 -14.92 3.22 -5.11
N PRO A 132 -15.85 3.93 -5.73
CA PRO A 132 -16.28 5.24 -5.27
C PRO A 132 -16.78 5.23 -3.83
N PHE A 133 -16.59 6.36 -3.15
CA PHE A 133 -17.07 6.59 -1.77
C PHE A 133 -17.35 8.07 -1.49
#